data_e4f4331e20736eb31fa218a950a582a0
#
_entry.id   e4f4331e20736eb31fa218a950a582a0
#
_cell.length_a   1.000
_cell.length_b   1.000
_cell.length_c   1.000
_cell.angle_alpha   90.00
_cell.angle_beta   90.00
_cell.angle_gamma   90.00
#
_symmetry.space_group_name_H-M   'P 1'
#
loop_
_entity.id
_entity.type
_entity.pdbx_description
1 polymer ?
#
loop_
_entity_poly.entity_id
_entity_poly.type
_entity_poly.pdbx_seq_one_letter_code
_entity_poly.pdbx_strand_id
1 'polypeptide(L)'
;VEYPTNPKEWTLEGQRNPYYCAMVEELDYYIGTVLHYLSETDDPRWPGHKLKENTYIIFTSDNGGMEGHAKEVITDNYPLDKGKISAMEGGTRVPLIIAGPGIQSGVESDVMVNGLDFYPTLLSLTKSKKPEDKNLDGSDLSNLLLQDPANPKLIRDSKGKIRDTMIWHFPNSAAFESTIRIGDYKLIRNYNHKYFSDNPEFELYQLYKTDNGKQTRVDIEEFQNLALQDPKRTQSMNRKLTEILTEMKASYPYYNPHCRIIGPEKKKAPSVISTEQKGNKIKIKYKENGAKLVQADLIYSLNGNTRYEEWFRVQAKVRTGGII
;
A
#
# COMPACT_ATOMS: atom_id res chain seq x y z
N VAL A 1 -2.85 -9.38 -33.09
CA VAL A 1 -1.76 -8.38 -33.06
C VAL A 1 -0.46 -9.16 -33.05
N GLU A 2 0.43 -8.90 -34.05
CA GLU A 2 1.76 -9.50 -34.06
C GLU A 2 2.69 -8.64 -33.18
N TYR A 3 3.30 -9.26 -32.20
CA TYR A 3 4.28 -8.61 -31.33
C TYR A 3 5.71 -8.82 -31.88
N PRO A 4 6.61 -7.83 -31.79
CA PRO A 4 7.99 -7.98 -32.25
C PRO A 4 8.71 -9.04 -31.41
N THR A 5 9.35 -9.99 -32.07
CA THR A 5 10.15 -11.03 -31.42
C THR A 5 11.57 -10.58 -31.07
N ASN A 6 12.04 -9.48 -31.66
CA ASN A 6 13.35 -8.91 -31.40
C ASN A 6 13.27 -7.98 -30.16
N PRO A 7 14.00 -8.25 -29.05
CA PRO A 7 13.96 -7.43 -27.84
C PRO A 7 14.33 -5.95 -28.04
N LYS A 8 15.07 -5.61 -29.10
CA LYS A 8 15.42 -4.22 -29.43
C LYS A 8 14.22 -3.41 -29.93
N GLU A 9 13.16 -4.08 -30.34
CA GLU A 9 11.92 -3.46 -30.82
C GLU A 9 10.86 -3.33 -29.71
N TRP A 10 11.14 -3.88 -28.54
CA TRP A 10 10.26 -3.74 -27.39
C TRP A 10 10.36 -2.33 -26.82
N THR A 11 9.23 -1.73 -26.57
CA THR A 11 9.13 -0.41 -25.96
C THR A 11 8.09 -0.49 -24.85
N LEU A 12 8.14 0.42 -23.88
CA LEU A 12 7.09 0.54 -22.88
C LEU A 12 5.79 0.98 -23.56
N GLU A 13 5.89 1.94 -24.47
CA GLU A 13 4.74 2.46 -25.21
C GLU A 13 4.01 1.35 -25.98
N GLY A 14 2.71 1.21 -25.71
CA GLY A 14 1.85 0.25 -26.37
C GLY A 14 2.03 -1.19 -25.94
N GLN A 15 2.65 -1.45 -24.79
CA GLN A 15 2.80 -2.82 -24.22
C GLN A 15 3.43 -3.81 -25.21
N ARG A 16 4.56 -3.47 -25.78
CA ARG A 16 5.17 -4.23 -26.88
C ARG A 16 6.08 -5.40 -26.47
N ASN A 17 6.03 -5.81 -25.19
CA ASN A 17 6.72 -7.02 -24.73
C ASN A 17 5.86 -8.27 -25.01
N PRO A 18 6.26 -9.15 -25.95
CA PRO A 18 5.43 -10.29 -26.34
C PRO A 18 5.26 -11.33 -25.23
N TYR A 19 6.27 -11.49 -24.36
CA TYR A 19 6.16 -12.44 -23.24
C TYR A 19 5.14 -11.95 -22.19
N TYR A 20 5.16 -10.65 -21.87
CA TYR A 20 4.18 -10.08 -20.96
C TYR A 20 2.77 -10.18 -21.53
N CYS A 21 2.59 -9.87 -22.81
CA CYS A 21 1.30 -9.98 -23.48
C CYS A 21 0.78 -11.42 -23.49
N ALA A 22 1.64 -12.40 -23.78
CA ALA A 22 1.27 -13.82 -23.76
C ALA A 22 0.84 -14.28 -22.34
N MET A 23 1.54 -13.82 -21.31
CA MET A 23 1.17 -14.11 -19.91
C MET A 23 -0.18 -13.52 -19.52
N VAL A 24 -0.50 -12.31 -19.98
CA VAL A 24 -1.81 -11.68 -19.73
C VAL A 24 -2.92 -12.41 -20.47
N GLU A 25 -2.69 -12.81 -21.72
CA GLU A 25 -3.64 -13.62 -22.51
C GLU A 25 -3.91 -14.97 -21.84
N GLU A 26 -2.88 -15.65 -21.38
CA GLU A 26 -2.98 -16.91 -20.64
C GLU A 26 -3.78 -16.74 -19.33
N LEU A 27 -3.53 -15.65 -18.59
CA LEU A 27 -4.28 -15.32 -17.39
C LEU A 27 -5.77 -15.13 -17.68
N ASP A 28 -6.11 -14.38 -18.74
CA ASP A 28 -7.49 -14.15 -19.17
C ASP A 28 -8.20 -15.46 -19.52
N TYR A 29 -7.52 -16.35 -20.25
CA TYR A 29 -8.03 -17.69 -20.59
C TYR A 29 -8.37 -18.50 -19.33
N TYR A 30 -7.47 -18.54 -18.33
CA TYR A 30 -7.73 -19.31 -17.12
C TYR A 30 -8.82 -18.68 -16.25
N ILE A 31 -8.91 -17.37 -16.19
CA ILE A 31 -10.04 -16.69 -15.53
C ILE A 31 -11.35 -17.10 -16.21
N GLY A 32 -11.40 -17.06 -17.55
CA GLY A 32 -12.55 -17.51 -18.32
C GLY A 32 -12.94 -18.96 -18.00
N THR A 33 -11.96 -19.86 -17.86
CA THR A 33 -12.17 -21.26 -17.47
C THR A 33 -12.80 -21.39 -16.09
N VAL A 34 -12.33 -20.61 -15.10
CA VAL A 34 -12.91 -20.59 -13.74
C VAL A 34 -14.35 -20.07 -13.76
N LEU A 35 -14.60 -18.98 -14.49
CA LEU A 35 -15.94 -18.40 -14.62
C LEU A 35 -16.92 -19.37 -15.29
N HIS A 36 -16.46 -20.06 -16.32
CA HIS A 36 -17.24 -21.10 -16.99
C HIS A 36 -17.57 -22.25 -16.04
N TYR A 37 -16.58 -22.77 -15.30
CA TYR A 37 -16.79 -23.82 -14.31
C TYR A 37 -17.86 -23.42 -13.28
N LEU A 38 -17.77 -22.21 -12.71
CA LEU A 38 -18.77 -21.69 -11.76
C LEU A 38 -20.18 -21.59 -12.40
N SER A 39 -20.26 -21.31 -13.68
CA SER A 39 -21.53 -21.18 -14.43
C SER A 39 -22.21 -22.51 -14.72
N GLU A 40 -21.44 -23.56 -14.95
CA GLU A 40 -21.94 -24.85 -15.35
C GLU A 40 -22.12 -25.82 -14.18
N THR A 41 -21.41 -25.64 -13.09
CA THR A 41 -21.43 -26.57 -11.94
C THR A 41 -22.58 -26.26 -10.99
N ASP A 42 -23.37 -27.30 -10.67
CA ASP A 42 -24.44 -27.21 -9.69
C ASP A 42 -23.90 -26.96 -8.29
N ASP A 43 -24.53 -26.08 -7.50
CA ASP A 43 -24.16 -25.90 -6.11
C ASP A 43 -24.71 -27.05 -5.25
N PRO A 44 -23.83 -27.92 -4.67
CA PRO A 44 -24.31 -29.05 -3.87
C PRO A 44 -25.00 -28.62 -2.56
N ARG A 45 -24.83 -27.37 -2.16
CA ARG A 45 -25.44 -26.79 -0.94
C ARG A 45 -26.75 -26.07 -1.25
N TRP A 46 -27.06 -25.83 -2.54
CA TRP A 46 -28.25 -25.12 -2.98
C TRP A 46 -28.85 -25.78 -4.24
N PRO A 47 -29.55 -26.90 -4.09
CA PRO A 47 -30.07 -27.67 -5.20
C PRO A 47 -30.90 -26.84 -6.20
N GLY A 48 -30.65 -27.03 -7.50
CA GLY A 48 -31.30 -26.28 -8.58
C GLY A 48 -30.62 -24.94 -8.93
N HIS A 49 -29.53 -24.61 -8.29
CA HIS A 49 -28.74 -23.40 -8.55
C HIS A 49 -27.31 -23.73 -8.95
N LYS A 50 -26.66 -22.81 -9.67
CA LYS A 50 -25.24 -22.91 -10.05
C LYS A 50 -24.33 -22.28 -9.02
N LEU A 51 -23.07 -22.73 -8.94
CA LEU A 51 -22.06 -22.16 -8.02
C LEU A 51 -21.94 -20.64 -8.16
N LYS A 52 -22.01 -20.10 -9.38
CA LYS A 52 -21.93 -18.65 -9.61
C LYS A 52 -22.99 -17.83 -8.86
N GLU A 53 -24.14 -18.41 -8.59
CA GLU A 53 -25.26 -17.74 -7.91
C GLU A 53 -25.02 -17.55 -6.41
N ASN A 54 -23.99 -18.23 -5.87
CA ASN A 54 -23.60 -18.18 -4.46
C ASN A 54 -22.10 -17.89 -4.27
N THR A 55 -21.47 -17.27 -5.26
CA THR A 55 -20.02 -17.00 -5.25
C THR A 55 -19.76 -15.52 -5.52
N TYR A 56 -19.01 -14.88 -4.63
CA TYR A 56 -18.43 -13.55 -4.89
C TYR A 56 -17.06 -13.70 -5.56
N ILE A 57 -16.83 -12.91 -6.58
CA ILE A 57 -15.60 -12.92 -7.38
C ILE A 57 -14.95 -11.54 -7.26
N ILE A 58 -13.70 -11.50 -6.86
CA ILE A 58 -12.90 -10.27 -6.78
C ILE A 58 -11.68 -10.46 -7.69
N PHE A 59 -11.59 -9.66 -8.74
CA PHE A 59 -10.42 -9.58 -9.61
C PHE A 59 -9.69 -8.28 -9.34
N THR A 60 -8.41 -8.37 -9.00
CA THR A 60 -7.54 -7.22 -8.72
C THR A 60 -6.08 -7.62 -8.89
N SER A 61 -5.17 -6.66 -8.76
CA SER A 61 -3.73 -6.88 -8.64
C SER A 61 -3.23 -6.47 -7.26
N ASP A 62 -2.11 -7.04 -6.83
CA ASP A 62 -1.44 -6.66 -5.57
C ASP A 62 -0.72 -5.30 -5.67
N ASN A 63 -0.24 -4.96 -6.86
CA ASN A 63 0.42 -3.68 -7.19
C ASN A 63 0.37 -3.43 -8.70
N GLY A 64 0.80 -2.26 -9.12
CA GLY A 64 0.95 -1.93 -10.53
C GLY A 64 2.02 -2.74 -11.24
N GLY A 65 2.00 -2.74 -12.57
CA GLY A 65 2.95 -3.46 -13.39
C GLY A 65 4.40 -3.02 -13.16
N MET A 66 5.35 -3.90 -13.45
CA MET A 66 6.79 -3.62 -13.33
C MET A 66 7.26 -2.78 -14.52
N GLU A 67 7.24 -1.46 -14.36
CA GLU A 67 7.65 -0.52 -15.39
C GLU A 67 9.09 -0.06 -15.20
N GLY A 68 9.92 -0.19 -16.25
CA GLY A 68 11.27 0.39 -16.32
C GLY A 68 12.27 -0.11 -15.27
N HIS A 69 11.97 -1.19 -14.55
CA HIS A 69 12.88 -1.74 -13.55
C HIS A 69 14.11 -2.36 -14.20
N ALA A 70 15.29 -2.06 -13.66
CA ALA A 70 16.58 -2.57 -14.15
C ALA A 70 16.84 -2.33 -15.65
N LYS A 71 16.19 -1.33 -16.24
CA LYS A 71 16.23 -1.02 -17.70
C LYS A 71 15.57 -2.08 -18.58
N GLU A 72 14.74 -2.93 -18.01
CA GLU A 72 13.96 -3.91 -18.75
C GLU A 72 12.63 -3.30 -19.21
N VAL A 73 12.22 -3.66 -20.42
CA VAL A 73 10.92 -3.29 -20.97
C VAL A 73 9.94 -4.41 -20.67
N ILE A 74 9.24 -4.32 -19.56
CA ILE A 74 8.29 -5.35 -19.10
C ILE A 74 6.86 -4.93 -19.39
N THR A 75 6.41 -3.81 -18.85
CA THR A 75 5.06 -3.28 -19.04
C THR A 75 5.07 -1.75 -18.96
N ASP A 76 3.98 -1.14 -19.38
CA ASP A 76 3.73 0.29 -19.35
C ASP A 76 2.42 0.54 -18.59
N ASN A 77 2.46 1.39 -17.58
CA ASN A 77 1.28 1.78 -16.80
C ASN A 77 0.66 3.11 -17.26
N TYR A 78 1.16 3.69 -18.37
CA TYR A 78 0.63 4.95 -18.91
C TYR A 78 -0.91 4.95 -18.96
N PRO A 79 -1.59 6.04 -18.55
CA PRO A 79 -1.05 7.36 -18.17
C PRO A 79 -0.59 7.50 -16.70
N LEU A 80 -0.48 6.43 -15.96
CA LEU A 80 -0.04 6.43 -14.56
C LEU A 80 1.49 6.38 -14.51
N ASP A 81 2.12 7.22 -13.66
CA ASP A 81 3.58 7.25 -13.56
C ASP A 81 4.12 6.04 -12.80
N LYS A 82 5.24 5.54 -13.26
CA LYS A 82 5.97 4.40 -12.69
C LYS A 82 5.13 3.12 -12.57
N GLY A 83 5.46 2.27 -11.62
CA GLY A 83 4.83 0.98 -11.42
C GLY A 83 5.18 0.36 -10.08
N LYS A 84 5.26 -0.95 -10.01
CA LYS A 84 5.67 -1.70 -8.82
C LYS A 84 6.90 -1.08 -8.15
N ILE A 85 6.91 -1.07 -6.80
CA ILE A 85 7.95 -0.47 -5.94
C ILE A 85 7.89 1.07 -5.90
N SER A 86 6.79 1.67 -6.33
CA SER A 86 6.59 3.13 -6.26
C SER A 86 5.26 3.47 -5.63
N ALA A 87 5.21 4.60 -4.91
CA ALA A 87 3.97 5.17 -4.41
C ALA A 87 3.21 6.01 -5.46
N MET A 88 3.76 6.19 -6.66
CA MET A 88 3.06 6.83 -7.78
C MET A 88 1.82 6.03 -8.18
N GLU A 89 0.89 6.65 -8.88
CA GLU A 89 -0.37 6.00 -9.26
C GLU A 89 -0.14 4.70 -10.05
N GLY A 90 0.88 4.63 -10.91
CA GLY A 90 1.24 3.40 -11.63
C GLY A 90 1.64 2.23 -10.72
N GLY A 91 2.13 2.51 -9.51
CA GLY A 91 2.46 1.47 -8.52
C GLY A 91 1.32 1.09 -7.60
N THR A 92 0.40 2.02 -7.31
CA THR A 92 -0.63 1.85 -6.27
C THR A 92 -2.05 1.74 -6.81
N ARG A 93 -2.30 2.23 -8.02
CA ARG A 93 -3.61 2.17 -8.66
C ARG A 93 -3.72 0.94 -9.55
N VAL A 94 -4.57 0.02 -9.16
CA VAL A 94 -4.75 -1.27 -9.84
C VAL A 94 -6.20 -1.48 -10.25
N PRO A 95 -6.48 -2.34 -11.24
CA PRO A 95 -7.85 -2.70 -11.58
C PRO A 95 -8.54 -3.40 -10.40
N LEU A 96 -9.83 -3.15 -10.24
CA LEU A 96 -10.69 -3.84 -9.29
C LEU A 96 -12.04 -4.10 -9.93
N ILE A 97 -12.41 -5.38 -10.03
CA ILE A 97 -13.73 -5.82 -10.49
C ILE A 97 -14.31 -6.74 -9.42
N ILE A 98 -15.55 -6.47 -9.01
CA ILE A 98 -16.25 -7.26 -8.02
C ILE A 98 -17.60 -7.68 -8.61
N ALA A 99 -17.87 -8.98 -8.56
CA ALA A 99 -19.13 -9.56 -9.02
C ALA A 99 -19.65 -10.59 -8.01
N GLY A 100 -20.95 -10.83 -8.02
CA GLY A 100 -21.57 -11.84 -7.15
C GLY A 100 -23.01 -11.53 -6.79
N PRO A 101 -23.61 -12.33 -5.90
CA PRO A 101 -25.00 -12.19 -5.50
C PRO A 101 -25.37 -10.78 -5.01
N GLY A 102 -26.39 -10.18 -5.62
CA GLY A 102 -26.88 -8.85 -5.26
C GLY A 102 -26.04 -7.68 -5.77
N ILE A 103 -24.87 -7.92 -6.38
CA ILE A 103 -24.06 -6.86 -6.98
C ILE A 103 -24.59 -6.55 -8.38
N GLN A 104 -24.87 -5.27 -8.63
CA GLN A 104 -25.36 -4.84 -9.93
C GLN A 104 -24.25 -4.84 -10.97
N SER A 105 -24.49 -5.46 -12.13
CA SER A 105 -23.53 -5.51 -13.23
C SER A 105 -23.47 -4.18 -13.99
N GLY A 106 -22.30 -3.89 -14.60
CA GLY A 106 -22.10 -2.73 -15.47
C GLY A 106 -22.04 -1.39 -14.73
N VAL A 107 -21.81 -1.40 -13.42
CA VAL A 107 -21.67 -0.19 -12.60
C VAL A 107 -20.20 0.14 -12.42
N GLU A 108 -19.84 1.41 -12.59
CA GLU A 108 -18.53 1.96 -12.27
C GLU A 108 -18.61 2.87 -11.05
N SER A 109 -17.53 2.94 -10.27
CA SER A 109 -17.45 3.79 -9.07
C SER A 109 -16.08 4.45 -8.96
N ASP A 110 -16.07 5.75 -8.72
CA ASP A 110 -14.87 6.54 -8.43
C ASP A 110 -14.49 6.55 -6.94
N VAL A 111 -15.19 5.79 -6.12
CA VAL A 111 -14.90 5.71 -4.67
C VAL A 111 -13.55 5.05 -4.46
N MET A 112 -12.70 5.72 -3.69
CA MET A 112 -11.35 5.25 -3.35
C MET A 112 -11.41 4.06 -2.41
N VAL A 113 -10.87 2.90 -2.84
CA VAL A 113 -10.85 1.62 -2.11
C VAL A 113 -9.44 1.02 -2.11
N ASN A 114 -9.14 0.10 -1.21
CA ASN A 114 -7.87 -0.63 -1.20
C ASN A 114 -8.04 -2.07 -0.67
N GLY A 115 -6.95 -2.87 -0.71
CA GLY A 115 -6.97 -4.26 -0.29
C GLY A 115 -7.33 -4.51 1.17
N LEU A 116 -7.16 -3.53 2.07
CA LEU A 116 -7.56 -3.63 3.47
C LEU A 116 -9.09 -3.75 3.62
N ASP A 117 -9.85 -3.24 2.64
CA ASP A 117 -11.30 -3.22 2.64
C ASP A 117 -11.91 -4.60 2.37
N PHE A 118 -11.16 -5.53 1.78
CA PHE A 118 -11.68 -6.84 1.42
C PHE A 118 -12.12 -7.66 2.63
N TYR A 119 -11.32 -7.65 3.70
CA TYR A 119 -11.65 -8.46 4.87
C TYR A 119 -12.97 -8.05 5.53
N PRO A 120 -13.21 -6.79 5.94
CA PRO A 120 -14.49 -6.37 6.49
C PRO A 120 -15.66 -6.53 5.50
N THR A 121 -15.42 -6.32 4.19
CA THR A 121 -16.43 -6.50 3.15
C THR A 121 -16.86 -7.94 3.02
N LEU A 122 -15.91 -8.88 2.98
CA LEU A 122 -16.20 -10.30 2.90
C LEU A 122 -16.98 -10.80 4.12
N LEU A 123 -16.65 -10.33 5.32
CA LEU A 123 -17.42 -10.65 6.53
C LEU A 123 -18.88 -10.20 6.39
N SER A 124 -19.13 -8.99 5.89
CA SER A 124 -20.48 -8.47 5.68
C SER A 124 -21.23 -9.23 4.59
N LEU A 125 -20.62 -9.45 3.43
CA LEU A 125 -21.23 -10.16 2.30
C LEU A 125 -21.59 -11.62 2.65
N THR A 126 -20.76 -12.27 3.46
CA THR A 126 -20.98 -13.66 3.91
C THR A 126 -21.77 -13.74 5.22
N LYS A 127 -22.21 -12.61 5.78
CA LYS A 127 -22.90 -12.52 7.09
C LYS A 127 -22.10 -13.18 8.23
N SER A 128 -20.78 -13.15 8.13
CA SER A 128 -19.86 -13.68 9.14
C SER A 128 -19.64 -12.66 10.25
N LYS A 129 -19.41 -13.14 11.47
CA LYS A 129 -19.14 -12.25 12.61
C LYS A 129 -17.77 -11.58 12.48
N LYS A 130 -17.73 -10.28 12.70
CA LYS A 130 -16.47 -9.54 12.84
C LYS A 130 -15.79 -9.95 14.16
N PRO A 131 -14.48 -10.23 14.18
CA PRO A 131 -13.73 -10.46 15.41
C PRO A 131 -13.80 -9.22 16.33
N GLU A 132 -14.14 -9.42 17.59
CA GLU A 132 -14.29 -8.32 18.57
C GLU A 132 -12.94 -7.78 19.04
N ASP A 133 -11.91 -8.62 19.02
CA ASP A 133 -10.54 -8.33 19.48
C ASP A 133 -9.62 -7.74 18.39
N LYS A 134 -10.13 -7.49 17.18
CA LYS A 134 -9.36 -6.99 16.05
C LYS A 134 -9.76 -5.58 15.64
N ASN A 135 -8.77 -4.69 15.62
CA ASN A 135 -8.90 -3.42 14.91
C ASN A 135 -8.71 -3.65 13.41
N LEU A 136 -9.71 -3.27 12.63
CA LEU A 136 -9.65 -3.34 11.18
C LEU A 136 -9.45 -1.93 10.63
N ASP A 137 -8.39 -1.74 9.85
CA ASP A 137 -8.09 -0.46 9.20
C ASP A 137 -8.91 -0.26 7.91
N GLY A 138 -9.36 -1.36 7.30
CA GLY A 138 -10.24 -1.34 6.14
C GLY A 138 -11.68 -0.98 6.45
N SER A 139 -12.39 -0.52 5.45
CA SER A 139 -13.81 -0.17 5.49
C SER A 139 -14.64 -1.25 4.79
N ASP A 140 -15.85 -1.47 5.29
CA ASP A 140 -16.81 -2.36 4.66
C ASP A 140 -17.41 -1.71 3.39
N LEU A 141 -17.22 -2.34 2.25
CA LEU A 141 -17.71 -1.90 0.94
C LEU A 141 -19.11 -2.45 0.61
N SER A 142 -19.70 -3.29 1.44
CA SER A 142 -20.97 -3.95 1.13
C SER A 142 -22.09 -2.95 0.78
N ASN A 143 -22.14 -1.83 1.49
CA ASN A 143 -23.10 -0.75 1.20
C ASN A 143 -22.87 -0.09 -0.16
N LEU A 144 -21.63 -0.03 -0.65
CA LEU A 144 -21.30 0.46 -2.00
C LEU A 144 -21.68 -0.57 -3.06
N LEU A 145 -21.41 -1.85 -2.81
CA LEU A 145 -21.57 -2.93 -3.77
C LEU A 145 -23.03 -3.35 -3.97
N LEU A 146 -23.85 -3.31 -2.90
CA LEU A 146 -25.23 -3.80 -2.88
C LEU A 146 -26.25 -2.67 -2.99
N GLN A 147 -25.83 -1.42 -3.21
CA GLN A 147 -26.73 -0.28 -3.25
C GLN A 147 -27.28 -0.01 -4.64
N ASP A 148 -28.33 0.80 -4.67
CA ASP A 148 -28.81 1.45 -5.88
C ASP A 148 -27.76 2.47 -6.36
N PRO A 149 -27.19 2.33 -7.58
CA PRO A 149 -26.21 3.28 -8.13
C PRO A 149 -26.73 4.72 -8.23
N ALA A 150 -28.04 4.91 -8.33
CA ALA A 150 -28.66 6.24 -8.35
C ALA A 150 -28.54 6.98 -7.02
N ASN A 151 -28.27 6.26 -5.90
CA ASN A 151 -28.15 6.83 -4.56
C ASN A 151 -26.87 6.29 -3.87
N PRO A 152 -25.68 6.66 -4.32
CA PRO A 152 -24.43 6.13 -3.82
C PRO A 152 -24.23 6.47 -2.33
N LYS A 153 -24.04 5.44 -1.50
CA LYS A 153 -23.71 5.62 -0.10
C LYS A 153 -22.20 5.76 0.05
N LEU A 154 -21.78 6.79 0.74
CA LEU A 154 -20.38 7.06 0.97
C LEU A 154 -19.79 6.00 1.92
N ILE A 155 -18.58 5.56 1.60
CA ILE A 155 -17.81 4.66 2.47
C ILE A 155 -17.40 5.44 3.72
N ARG A 156 -17.57 4.81 4.88
CA ARG A 156 -17.13 5.35 6.15
C ARG A 156 -15.99 4.51 6.72
N ASP A 157 -15.04 5.18 7.32
CA ASP A 157 -13.96 4.54 8.06
C ASP A 157 -14.49 3.88 9.36
N SER A 158 -13.62 3.21 10.10
CA SER A 158 -13.94 2.56 11.38
C SER A 158 -14.43 3.53 12.45
N LYS A 159 -14.20 4.84 12.29
CA LYS A 159 -14.68 5.92 13.19
C LYS A 159 -16.00 6.53 12.69
N GLY A 160 -16.60 5.99 11.63
CA GLY A 160 -17.85 6.47 11.02
C GLY A 160 -17.73 7.75 10.18
N LYS A 161 -16.50 8.26 9.97
CA LYS A 161 -16.24 9.42 9.12
C LYS A 161 -16.22 8.98 7.64
N ILE A 162 -16.72 9.84 6.74
CA ILE A 162 -16.57 9.62 5.29
C ILE A 162 -15.08 9.50 4.95
N ARG A 163 -14.72 8.41 4.29
CA ARG A 163 -13.34 8.14 3.92
C ARG A 163 -12.92 9.01 2.74
N ASP A 164 -12.02 9.92 3.02
CA ASP A 164 -11.38 10.81 2.05
C ASP A 164 -9.86 10.63 1.99
N THR A 165 -9.33 9.75 2.84
CA THR A 165 -7.90 9.63 3.10
C THR A 165 -7.44 8.18 2.95
N MET A 166 -6.33 7.98 2.24
CA MET A 166 -5.57 6.72 2.18
C MET A 166 -4.10 6.97 2.41
N ILE A 167 -3.40 5.98 2.99
CA ILE A 167 -1.97 6.03 3.24
C ILE A 167 -1.28 4.77 2.69
N TRP A 168 -0.05 4.95 2.29
CA TRP A 168 0.91 3.88 1.99
C TRP A 168 2.19 4.19 2.76
N HIS A 169 2.75 3.18 3.41
CA HIS A 169 3.95 3.33 4.21
C HIS A 169 4.94 2.24 3.85
N PHE A 170 5.98 2.61 3.12
CA PHE A 170 7.03 1.71 2.65
C PHE A 170 8.41 2.24 3.05
N PRO A 171 8.77 2.18 4.36
CA PRO A 171 9.94 2.86 4.91
C PRO A 171 11.25 2.08 4.72
N ASN A 172 11.30 1.13 3.83
CA ASN A 172 12.44 0.23 3.68
C ASN A 172 12.70 -0.14 2.20
N SER A 173 13.76 -0.91 1.96
CA SER A 173 14.11 -1.46 0.66
C SER A 173 14.27 -0.39 -0.43
N ALA A 174 13.51 -0.48 -1.52
CA ALA A 174 13.72 0.32 -2.72
C ALA A 174 13.07 1.70 -2.67
N ALA A 175 11.92 1.86 -1.98
CA ALA A 175 11.16 3.10 -2.04
C ALA A 175 11.55 4.13 -0.96
N PHE A 176 11.63 3.74 0.31
CA PHE A 176 11.91 4.65 1.44
C PHE A 176 10.95 5.84 1.51
N GLU A 177 9.67 5.59 1.38
CA GLU A 177 8.67 6.65 1.28
C GLU A 177 7.43 6.37 2.11
N SER A 178 6.68 7.42 2.40
CA SER A 178 5.32 7.35 2.91
C SER A 178 4.44 8.31 2.14
N THR A 179 3.26 7.85 1.82
CA THR A 179 2.33 8.58 0.98
C THR A 179 0.99 8.73 1.65
N ILE A 180 0.38 9.89 1.47
CA ILE A 180 -0.99 10.16 1.88
C ILE A 180 -1.76 10.77 0.70
N ARG A 181 -2.91 10.22 0.39
CA ARG A 181 -3.89 10.83 -0.49
C ARG A 181 -5.05 11.36 0.35
N ILE A 182 -5.41 12.62 0.14
CA ILE A 182 -6.58 13.26 0.76
C ILE A 182 -7.39 13.90 -0.36
N GLY A 183 -8.56 13.35 -0.65
CA GLY A 183 -9.41 13.80 -1.73
C GLY A 183 -8.67 13.85 -3.07
N ASP A 184 -8.54 15.02 -3.64
CA ASP A 184 -7.95 15.27 -4.96
C ASP A 184 -6.41 15.31 -4.96
N TYR A 185 -5.77 15.36 -3.78
CA TYR A 185 -4.32 15.57 -3.66
C TYR A 185 -3.61 14.36 -3.08
N LYS A 186 -2.37 14.16 -3.53
CA LYS A 186 -1.47 13.13 -3.05
C LYS A 186 -0.13 13.75 -2.66
N LEU A 187 0.35 13.42 -1.46
CA LEU A 187 1.66 13.81 -0.95
C LEU A 187 2.53 12.58 -0.76
N ILE A 188 3.73 12.61 -1.30
CA ILE A 188 4.79 11.63 -1.06
C ILE A 188 5.86 12.29 -0.20
N ARG A 189 6.26 11.61 0.88
CA ARG A 189 7.38 11.98 1.74
C ARG A 189 8.52 11.01 1.54
N ASN A 190 9.63 11.50 0.99
CA ASN A 190 10.84 10.73 0.74
C ASN A 190 11.78 10.78 1.93
N TYR A 191 12.16 9.63 2.48
CA TYR A 191 13.08 9.55 3.64
C TYR A 191 14.54 9.61 3.26
N ASN A 192 14.90 9.25 2.04
CA ASN A 192 16.28 9.14 1.56
C ASN A 192 16.74 10.36 0.74
N HIS A 193 15.94 11.42 0.66
CA HIS A 193 16.17 12.60 -0.17
C HIS A 193 17.55 13.27 0.03
N LYS A 194 18.18 13.09 1.18
CA LYS A 194 19.49 13.69 1.47
C LYS A 194 20.68 12.84 1.06
N TYR A 195 20.50 11.53 0.85
CA TYR A 195 21.65 10.61 0.81
C TYR A 195 21.64 9.64 -0.35
N PHE A 196 20.49 9.28 -0.88
CA PHE A 196 20.36 8.15 -1.78
C PHE A 196 19.52 8.43 -3.03
N SER A 197 18.89 9.58 -3.11
CA SER A 197 18.09 9.93 -4.29
C SER A 197 18.12 11.43 -4.56
N ASP A 198 17.88 11.78 -5.81
CA ASP A 198 17.68 13.15 -6.25
C ASP A 198 16.23 13.61 -6.02
N ASN A 199 15.38 12.74 -5.48
CA ASN A 199 14.00 13.08 -5.15
C ASN A 199 13.95 14.14 -4.07
N PRO A 200 13.05 15.12 -4.16
CA PRO A 200 12.84 16.11 -3.11
C PRO A 200 12.27 15.46 -1.84
N GLU A 201 12.35 16.15 -0.70
CA GLU A 201 11.77 15.68 0.56
C GLU A 201 10.27 15.41 0.45
N PHE A 202 9.58 16.28 -0.29
CA PHE A 202 8.13 16.18 -0.53
C PHE A 202 7.82 16.31 -2.01
N GLU A 203 6.88 15.50 -2.45
CA GLU A 203 6.22 15.62 -3.75
C GLU A 203 4.72 15.74 -3.51
N LEU A 204 4.10 16.78 -4.08
CA LEU A 204 2.67 17.05 -3.96
C LEU A 204 2.06 17.11 -5.34
N TYR A 205 1.04 16.29 -5.58
CA TYR A 205 0.35 16.21 -6.86
C TYR A 205 -1.14 16.48 -6.70
N GLN A 206 -1.73 17.20 -7.63
CA GLN A 206 -3.18 17.34 -7.75
C GLN A 206 -3.67 16.35 -8.79
N LEU A 207 -4.08 15.16 -8.36
CA LEU A 207 -4.53 14.10 -9.27
C LEU A 207 -5.87 14.44 -9.94
N TYR A 208 -6.78 15.07 -9.20
CA TYR A 208 -8.13 15.39 -9.62
C TYR A 208 -8.54 16.81 -9.25
N LYS A 209 -9.63 17.22 -9.85
CA LYS A 209 -10.45 18.35 -9.41
C LYS A 209 -11.88 17.86 -9.23
N THR A 210 -12.38 17.94 -8.01
CA THR A 210 -13.77 17.60 -7.69
C THR A 210 -14.59 18.88 -7.71
N ASP A 211 -15.59 18.94 -8.59
CA ASP A 211 -16.55 20.03 -8.67
C ASP A 211 -17.97 19.44 -8.71
N ASN A 212 -18.83 19.90 -7.80
CA ASN A 212 -20.22 19.42 -7.64
C ASN A 212 -20.34 17.88 -7.60
N GLY A 213 -19.39 17.22 -6.93
CA GLY A 213 -19.34 15.76 -6.80
C GLY A 213 -18.80 14.99 -8.00
N LYS A 214 -18.44 15.69 -9.09
CA LYS A 214 -17.82 15.10 -10.29
C LYS A 214 -16.31 15.29 -10.23
N GLN A 215 -15.56 14.19 -10.33
CA GLN A 215 -14.11 14.21 -10.46
C GLN A 215 -13.67 14.36 -11.90
N THR A 216 -12.72 15.25 -12.13
CA THR A 216 -12.03 15.42 -13.42
C THR A 216 -10.54 15.21 -13.18
N ARG A 217 -9.87 14.42 -14.02
CA ARG A 217 -8.42 14.22 -13.96
C ARG A 217 -7.70 15.54 -14.26
N VAL A 218 -6.67 15.85 -13.47
CA VAL A 218 -5.82 17.05 -13.62
C VAL A 218 -4.40 16.63 -13.94
N ASP A 219 -3.74 15.92 -13.03
CA ASP A 219 -2.35 15.48 -13.16
C ASP A 219 -2.24 14.03 -12.68
N ILE A 220 -2.92 13.12 -13.40
CA ILE A 220 -2.90 11.69 -13.09
C ILE A 220 -1.55 11.05 -13.40
N GLU A 221 -0.76 11.70 -14.23
CA GLU A 221 0.60 11.33 -14.59
C GLU A 221 1.63 11.75 -13.54
N GLU A 222 1.20 12.48 -12.49
CA GLU A 222 2.06 12.95 -11.39
C GLU A 222 3.32 13.70 -11.89
N PHE A 223 3.12 14.53 -12.92
CA PHE A 223 4.20 15.23 -13.59
C PHE A 223 4.59 16.53 -12.88
N GLN A 224 3.60 17.25 -12.33
CA GLN A 224 3.78 18.59 -11.76
C GLN A 224 3.85 18.54 -10.23
N ASN A 225 5.07 18.50 -9.67
CA ASN A 225 5.26 18.61 -8.24
C ASN A 225 4.93 20.02 -7.72
N LEU A 226 3.87 20.14 -6.92
CA LEU A 226 3.36 21.38 -6.34
C LEU A 226 3.90 21.67 -4.93
N ALA A 227 4.82 20.85 -4.38
CA ALA A 227 5.22 20.96 -2.99
C ALA A 227 5.81 22.33 -2.61
N LEU A 228 6.53 22.97 -3.53
CA LEU A 228 7.09 24.33 -3.34
C LEU A 228 6.07 25.42 -3.65
N GLN A 229 5.10 25.18 -4.55
CA GLN A 229 4.05 26.16 -4.93
C GLN A 229 2.91 26.19 -3.90
N ASP A 230 2.59 25.07 -3.23
CA ASP A 230 1.59 25.01 -2.14
C ASP A 230 2.21 24.44 -0.84
N PRO A 231 3.10 25.20 -0.19
CA PRO A 231 3.75 24.74 1.03
C PRO A 231 2.76 24.58 2.21
N LYS A 232 1.66 25.29 2.22
CA LYS A 232 0.63 25.17 3.27
C LYS A 232 -0.05 23.81 3.19
N ARG A 233 -0.44 23.37 2.02
CA ARG A 233 -1.05 22.04 1.79
C ARG A 233 -0.03 20.95 2.07
N THR A 234 1.18 21.06 1.54
CA THR A 234 2.30 20.14 1.79
C THR A 234 2.48 19.89 3.29
N GLN A 235 2.60 20.95 4.08
CA GLN A 235 2.77 20.85 5.53
C GLN A 235 1.55 20.27 6.23
N SER A 236 0.34 20.64 5.80
CA SER A 236 -0.91 20.12 6.37
C SER A 236 -1.05 18.62 6.15
N MET A 237 -0.82 18.16 4.91
CA MET A 237 -0.88 16.75 4.56
C MET A 237 0.24 15.93 5.25
N ASN A 238 1.45 16.49 5.35
CA ASN A 238 2.55 15.86 6.07
C ASN A 238 2.27 15.72 7.58
N ARG A 239 1.66 16.72 8.21
CA ARG A 239 1.21 16.59 9.62
C ARG A 239 0.19 15.47 9.75
N LYS A 240 -0.80 15.42 8.86
CA LYS A 240 -1.83 14.38 8.89
C LYS A 240 -1.26 12.98 8.70
N LEU A 241 -0.34 12.82 7.76
CA LEU A 241 0.42 11.57 7.58
C LEU A 241 1.16 11.17 8.85
N THR A 242 1.87 12.12 9.48
CA THR A 242 2.62 11.89 10.71
C THR A 242 1.71 11.48 11.89
N GLU A 243 0.55 12.12 12.03
CA GLU A 243 -0.45 11.76 13.04
C GLU A 243 -0.92 10.32 12.87
N ILE A 244 -1.29 9.93 11.64
CA ILE A 244 -1.77 8.57 11.34
C ILE A 244 -0.66 7.54 11.60
N LEU A 245 0.55 7.76 11.08
CA LEU A 245 1.67 6.86 11.29
C LEU A 245 2.03 6.71 12.78
N THR A 246 1.89 7.77 13.55
CA THR A 246 2.12 7.75 15.01
C THR A 246 1.04 6.95 15.74
N GLU A 247 -0.25 7.15 15.38
CA GLU A 247 -1.38 6.39 15.93
C GLU A 247 -1.22 4.89 15.64
N MET A 248 -0.78 4.55 14.44
CA MET A 248 -0.50 3.16 14.01
C MET A 248 0.78 2.59 14.63
N LYS A 249 1.59 3.39 15.31
CA LYS A 249 2.92 3.00 15.80
C LYS A 249 3.83 2.50 14.69
N ALA A 250 3.73 3.11 13.51
CA ALA A 250 4.52 2.75 12.35
C ALA A 250 6.01 2.96 12.58
N SER A 251 6.83 2.06 12.04
CA SER A 251 8.29 2.18 12.11
C SER A 251 8.82 3.10 11.02
N TYR A 252 9.64 4.07 11.39
CA TYR A 252 10.36 4.89 10.42
C TYR A 252 11.66 4.21 9.99
N PRO A 253 12.21 4.55 8.81
CA PRO A 253 13.51 4.04 8.40
C PRO A 253 14.60 4.52 9.34
N TYR A 254 15.58 3.67 9.59
CA TYR A 254 16.76 3.97 10.39
C TYR A 254 18.03 3.51 9.68
N TYR A 255 19.13 4.13 10.00
CA TYR A 255 20.40 3.79 9.38
C TYR A 255 20.85 2.38 9.78
N ASN A 256 21.20 1.57 8.78
CA ASN A 256 21.89 0.32 9.02
C ASN A 256 23.26 0.63 9.68
N PRO A 257 23.54 0.14 10.89
CA PRO A 257 24.81 0.40 11.58
C PRO A 257 26.02 -0.12 10.81
N HIS A 258 25.82 -1.12 9.94
CA HIS A 258 26.88 -1.69 9.09
C HIS A 258 26.97 -1.02 7.71
N CYS A 259 26.13 -0.03 7.41
CA CYS A 259 26.19 0.69 6.15
C CYS A 259 27.50 1.50 6.05
N ARG A 260 28.22 1.34 4.93
CA ARG A 260 29.47 2.05 4.67
C ARG A 260 29.25 3.53 4.31
N ILE A 261 28.10 3.88 3.76
CA ILE A 261 27.73 5.25 3.47
C ILE A 261 27.29 5.92 4.77
N ILE A 262 28.06 6.89 5.22
CA ILE A 262 27.85 7.56 6.51
C ILE A 262 27.33 8.97 6.26
N GLY A 263 26.03 9.20 6.56
CA GLY A 263 25.51 10.56 6.66
C GLY A 263 26.04 11.28 7.91
N PRO A 264 26.09 12.63 7.90
CA PRO A 264 26.62 13.42 9.02
C PRO A 264 25.85 13.16 10.33
N GLU A 265 24.57 12.85 10.27
CA GLU A 265 23.72 12.55 11.42
C GLU A 265 24.04 11.21 12.07
N LYS A 266 24.64 10.25 11.37
CA LYS A 266 25.01 8.95 11.94
C LYS A 266 25.96 9.09 13.11
N LYS A 267 26.88 10.07 13.08
CA LYS A 267 27.82 10.35 14.18
C LYS A 267 27.09 10.81 15.43
N LYS A 268 25.88 11.36 15.30
CA LYS A 268 25.04 11.83 16.40
C LYS A 268 24.16 10.74 16.99
N ALA A 269 24.02 9.60 16.30
CA ALA A 269 23.15 8.51 16.75
C ALA A 269 23.63 7.94 18.09
N PRO A 270 22.72 7.64 19.02
CA PRO A 270 23.06 6.97 20.27
C PRO A 270 23.75 5.63 19.99
N SER A 271 24.73 5.29 20.83
CA SER A 271 25.48 4.04 20.74
C SER A 271 25.34 3.21 22.00
N VAL A 272 25.23 1.90 21.84
CA VAL A 272 25.22 0.94 22.96
C VAL A 272 26.62 0.87 23.57
N ILE A 273 26.70 1.01 24.91
CA ILE A 273 27.94 0.88 25.67
C ILE A 273 28.06 -0.56 26.21
N SER A 274 26.99 -1.06 26.82
CA SER A 274 26.96 -2.42 27.40
C SER A 274 25.54 -2.96 27.45
N THR A 275 25.45 -4.28 27.39
CA THR A 275 24.21 -5.05 27.56
C THR A 275 24.38 -6.05 28.67
N GLU A 276 23.43 -6.12 29.60
CA GLU A 276 23.39 -7.07 30.71
C GLU A 276 22.03 -7.78 30.70
N GLN A 277 22.04 -9.09 30.68
CA GLN A 277 20.82 -9.91 30.77
C GLN A 277 20.75 -10.59 32.14
N LYS A 278 19.61 -10.46 32.81
CA LYS A 278 19.28 -11.20 34.04
C LYS A 278 17.90 -11.82 33.90
N GLY A 279 17.84 -13.14 33.73
CA GLY A 279 16.60 -13.86 33.45
C GLY A 279 15.92 -13.34 32.17
N ASN A 280 14.69 -12.90 32.26
CA ASN A 280 13.88 -12.33 31.16
C ASN A 280 14.02 -10.80 31.02
N LYS A 281 14.99 -10.17 31.70
CA LYS A 281 15.22 -8.73 31.63
C LYS A 281 16.55 -8.44 30.97
N ILE A 282 16.55 -7.48 30.05
CA ILE A 282 17.76 -6.97 29.40
C ILE A 282 17.91 -5.51 29.79
N LYS A 283 19.09 -5.16 30.31
CA LYS A 283 19.47 -3.78 30.62
C LYS A 283 20.57 -3.32 29.67
N ILE A 284 20.34 -2.20 29.01
CA ILE A 284 21.29 -1.65 28.05
C ILE A 284 21.73 -0.26 28.52
N LYS A 285 23.04 -0.05 28.63
CA LYS A 285 23.63 1.29 28.80
C LYS A 285 23.95 1.85 27.44
N TYR A 286 23.65 3.12 27.25
CA TYR A 286 23.89 3.83 25.99
C TYR A 286 24.49 5.20 26.21
N LYS A 287 25.10 5.76 25.16
CA LYS A 287 25.61 7.10 25.10
C LYS A 287 24.91 7.88 24.00
N GLU A 288 24.43 9.07 24.32
CA GLU A 288 23.94 10.04 23.33
C GLU A 288 25.16 10.73 22.70
N ASN A 289 25.26 10.74 21.40
CA ASN A 289 26.35 11.32 20.63
C ASN A 289 25.94 12.63 19.95
N GLY A 290 24.89 13.28 20.48
CA GLY A 290 24.33 14.53 19.96
C GLY A 290 22.86 14.39 19.53
N ALA A 291 22.34 13.17 19.34
CA ALA A 291 20.92 12.91 19.18
C ALA A 291 20.35 12.27 20.44
N LYS A 292 19.17 12.74 20.86
CA LYS A 292 18.47 12.20 22.04
C LYS A 292 17.81 10.86 21.68
N LEU A 293 17.94 9.87 22.55
CA LEU A 293 17.21 8.61 22.43
C LEU A 293 15.76 8.82 22.85
N VAL A 294 14.83 8.66 21.91
CA VAL A 294 13.39 8.83 22.14
C VAL A 294 12.63 7.50 22.23
N GLN A 295 13.16 6.45 21.61
CA GLN A 295 12.58 5.11 21.60
C GLN A 295 13.67 4.05 21.52
N ALA A 296 13.44 2.92 22.14
CA ALA A 296 14.23 1.70 21.97
C ALA A 296 13.31 0.50 21.94
N ASP A 297 13.66 -0.47 21.11
CA ASP A 297 12.93 -1.73 20.97
C ASP A 297 13.92 -2.88 21.08
N LEU A 298 13.47 -3.97 21.70
CA LEU A 298 14.16 -5.25 21.66
C LEU A 298 13.56 -6.09 20.54
N ILE A 299 14.38 -6.52 19.62
CA ILE A 299 14.03 -7.50 18.59
C ILE A 299 14.65 -8.83 19.00
N TYR A 300 13.84 -9.88 19.08
CA TYR A 300 14.29 -11.19 19.53
C TYR A 300 13.57 -12.31 18.77
N SER A 301 14.21 -13.48 18.74
CA SER A 301 13.62 -14.70 18.21
C SER A 301 13.63 -15.78 19.29
N LEU A 302 12.54 -16.57 19.37
CA LEU A 302 12.43 -17.71 20.27
C LEU A 302 12.98 -19.01 19.63
N ASN A 303 13.09 -19.03 18.31
CA ASN A 303 13.53 -20.17 17.51
C ASN A 303 14.74 -19.81 16.63
N GLY A 304 15.65 -18.98 17.14
CA GLY A 304 16.87 -18.58 16.45
C GLY A 304 17.68 -19.77 15.95
N ASN A 305 18.40 -19.58 14.84
CA ASN A 305 19.16 -20.58 14.10
C ASN A 305 18.33 -21.71 13.47
N THR A 306 17.02 -21.53 13.31
CA THR A 306 16.18 -22.43 12.52
C THR A 306 15.99 -21.86 11.11
N ARG A 307 15.53 -22.73 10.18
CA ARG A 307 15.24 -22.31 8.80
C ARG A 307 14.13 -21.23 8.71
N TYR A 308 13.23 -21.22 9.69
CA TYR A 308 12.07 -20.33 9.74
C TYR A 308 12.07 -19.60 11.09
N GLU A 309 12.93 -18.59 11.22
CA GLU A 309 12.99 -17.76 12.41
C GLU A 309 11.79 -16.82 12.47
N GLU A 310 11.10 -16.81 13.61
CA GLU A 310 10.09 -15.83 13.94
C GLU A 310 10.71 -14.73 14.79
N TRP A 311 10.54 -13.47 14.34
CA TRP A 311 11.08 -12.30 15.02
C TRP A 311 9.99 -11.50 15.70
N PHE A 312 10.19 -11.24 16.96
CA PHE A 312 9.29 -10.48 17.81
C PHE A 312 9.92 -9.14 18.18
N ARG A 313 9.07 -8.15 18.43
CA ARG A 313 9.46 -6.81 18.85
C ARG A 313 8.75 -6.46 20.14
N VAL A 314 9.49 -5.95 21.13
CA VAL A 314 8.94 -5.39 22.35
C VAL A 314 9.57 -4.03 22.62
N GLN A 315 8.71 -3.05 22.92
CA GLN A 315 9.16 -1.71 23.26
C GLN A 315 9.80 -1.71 24.64
N ALA A 316 11.02 -1.19 24.71
CA ALA A 316 11.77 -1.05 25.95
C ALA A 316 11.46 0.30 26.65
N LYS A 317 11.63 0.33 27.97
CA LYS A 317 11.53 1.59 28.75
C LYS A 317 12.83 2.34 28.69
N VAL A 318 12.83 3.52 28.04
CA VAL A 318 13.96 4.43 27.99
C VAL A 318 14.01 5.27 29.28
N ARG A 319 15.12 5.28 29.98
CA ARG A 319 15.38 6.09 31.17
C ARG A 319 16.71 6.82 31.01
N THR A 320 16.93 7.87 31.78
CA THR A 320 18.22 8.58 31.78
C THR A 320 19.35 7.59 32.11
N GLY A 321 20.25 7.39 31.15
CA GLY A 321 21.43 6.52 31.30
C GLY A 321 21.16 5.01 31.11
N GLY A 322 19.95 4.58 30.73
CA GLY A 322 19.70 3.16 30.48
C GLY A 322 18.36 2.84 29.83
N ILE A 323 18.28 1.64 29.27
CA ILE A 323 17.09 1.05 28.65
C ILE A 323 16.81 -0.27 29.38
N ILE A 324 15.58 -0.54 29.71
CA ILE A 324 15.13 -1.79 30.35
C ILE A 324 13.92 -2.33 29.59
#